data_787801539e5e0f6131c2cb5f8190e822
#
_entry.id   787801539e5e0f6131c2cb5f8190e822
#
_cell.length_a   1.000
_cell.length_b   1.000
_cell.length_c   1.000
_cell.angle_alpha   90.00
_cell.angle_beta   90.00
_cell.angle_gamma   90.00
#
_symmetry.space_group_name_H-M   'P 1'
#
loop_
_entity.id
_entity.type
_entity.pdbx_description
1 polymer ?
#
loop_
_entity_poly.entity_id
_entity_poly.type
_entity_poly.pdbx_seq_one_letter_code
_entity_poly.pdbx_strand_id
1 'polypeptide(L)'
;VSDFSLLGGIRGSFDNGLNYDFSGRTGESEIRYTLGNTINPSQGRASQQSFKPGDLINSETQFQADFNYEFETAFGTPVLLAFGTSYMDESYEVVQGELNSYTAGPHATQDPFGLCNADKTAPTAAGTSVIAGGSTLDCANSSDPVYQVVGVGSNGFPGFSPQFSEKYERSSFAVFA
;
A
#
# COMPACT_ATOMS: atom_id res chain seq x y z
N VAL A 1 -10.33 -6.05 6.17
CA VAL A 1 -10.54 -4.60 6.23
C VAL A 1 -11.21 -4.30 7.55
N SER A 2 -10.72 -3.30 8.25
CA SER A 2 -11.32 -2.80 9.49
C SER A 2 -11.32 -1.27 9.44
N ASP A 3 -12.47 -0.67 9.78
CA ASP A 3 -12.65 0.78 9.80
C ASP A 3 -13.23 1.17 11.16
N PHE A 4 -12.67 2.19 11.75
CA PHE A 4 -13.15 2.80 12.98
C PHE A 4 -13.17 4.31 12.84
N SER A 5 -14.22 4.96 13.34
CA SER A 5 -14.24 6.41 13.46
C SER A 5 -15.06 6.86 14.68
N LEU A 6 -14.63 7.96 15.29
CA LEU A 6 -15.30 8.63 16.38
C LEU A 6 -15.43 10.12 16.06
N LEU A 7 -16.63 10.64 16.21
CA LEU A 7 -16.94 12.06 16.07
C LEU A 7 -17.58 12.56 17.36
N GLY A 8 -17.17 13.72 17.83
CA GLY A 8 -17.77 14.41 18.96
C GLY A 8 -17.71 15.92 18.78
N GLY A 9 -18.66 16.64 19.35
CA GLY A 9 -18.69 18.11 19.25
C GLY A 9 -19.67 18.76 20.21
N ILE A 10 -19.56 20.07 20.29
CA ILE A 10 -20.49 20.92 21.03
C ILE A 10 -20.89 22.12 20.16
N ARG A 11 -22.12 22.48 20.19
CA ARG A 11 -22.66 23.68 19.50
C ARG A 11 -23.55 24.49 20.42
N GLY A 12 -23.59 25.76 20.18
CA GLY A 12 -24.41 26.65 20.97
C GLY A 12 -24.40 28.07 20.44
N SER A 13 -25.01 28.98 21.21
CA SER A 13 -25.07 30.41 20.90
C SER A 13 -24.65 31.20 22.12
N PHE A 14 -23.91 32.28 21.90
CA PHE A 14 -23.62 33.29 22.90
C PHE A 14 -24.77 34.30 22.99
N ASP A 15 -24.87 35.01 24.11
CA ASP A 15 -25.91 36.02 24.32
C ASP A 15 -25.90 37.18 23.30
N ASN A 16 -24.74 37.37 22.64
CA ASN A 16 -24.57 38.38 21.59
C ASN A 16 -25.06 37.92 20.20
N GLY A 17 -25.64 36.72 20.08
CA GLY A 17 -26.12 36.15 18.82
C GLY A 17 -25.09 35.43 17.97
N LEU A 18 -23.82 35.34 18.42
CA LEU A 18 -22.82 34.52 17.76
C LEU A 18 -23.06 33.04 18.04
N ASN A 19 -23.25 32.24 16.99
CA ASN A 19 -23.36 30.79 17.10
C ASN A 19 -21.97 30.15 16.87
N TYR A 20 -21.76 29.04 17.53
CA TYR A 20 -20.53 28.25 17.41
C TYR A 20 -20.83 26.78 17.27
N ASP A 21 -19.95 26.08 16.54
CA ASP A 21 -19.88 24.62 16.46
C ASP A 21 -18.41 24.20 16.54
N PHE A 22 -18.05 23.44 17.58
CA PHE A 22 -16.73 22.82 17.73
C PHE A 22 -16.89 21.32 17.58
N SER A 23 -16.13 20.73 16.68
CA SER A 23 -16.14 19.29 16.47
C SER A 23 -14.75 18.72 16.36
N GLY A 24 -14.62 17.46 16.74
CA GLY A 24 -13.39 16.68 16.56
C GLY A 24 -13.74 15.29 16.05
N ARG A 25 -12.97 14.84 15.09
CA ARG A 25 -13.10 13.51 14.50
C ARG A 25 -11.76 12.80 14.51
N THR A 26 -11.76 11.52 14.83
CA THR A 26 -10.60 10.63 14.60
C THR A 26 -11.09 9.33 13.97
N GLY A 27 -10.27 8.74 13.12
CA GLY A 27 -10.60 7.49 12.46
C GLY A 27 -9.36 6.78 11.95
N GLU A 28 -9.51 5.48 11.78
CA GLU A 28 -8.49 4.61 11.21
C GLU A 28 -9.15 3.60 10.28
N SER A 29 -8.54 3.39 9.12
CA SER A 29 -8.89 2.37 8.14
C SER A 29 -7.69 1.48 7.91
N GLU A 30 -7.86 0.17 8.09
CA GLU A 30 -6.81 -0.83 7.95
C GLU A 30 -7.21 -1.88 6.92
N ILE A 31 -6.32 -2.15 5.96
CA ILE A 31 -6.43 -3.22 4.99
C ILE A 31 -5.32 -4.22 5.25
N ARG A 32 -5.64 -5.39 5.77
CA ARG A 32 -4.72 -6.52 5.94
C ARG A 32 -4.84 -7.48 4.78
N TYR A 33 -3.72 -7.73 4.11
CA TYR A 33 -3.68 -8.66 2.99
C TYR A 33 -3.27 -10.04 3.46
N THR A 34 -4.05 -11.04 3.05
CA THR A 34 -3.70 -12.46 3.17
C THR A 34 -4.04 -13.14 1.86
N LEU A 35 -3.06 -13.79 1.25
CA LEU A 35 -3.23 -14.55 0.03
C LEU A 35 -3.02 -16.03 0.35
N GLY A 36 -3.94 -16.87 -0.10
CA GLY A 36 -3.87 -18.31 0.07
C GLY A 36 -4.05 -19.05 -1.24
N ASN A 37 -3.63 -20.33 -1.28
CA ASN A 37 -3.70 -21.19 -2.46
C ASN A 37 -2.97 -20.59 -3.68
N THR A 38 -1.83 -19.98 -3.44
CA THR A 38 -1.01 -19.33 -4.46
C THR A 38 0.47 -19.63 -4.22
N ILE A 39 1.31 -19.28 -5.16
CA ILE A 39 2.76 -19.47 -5.06
C ILE A 39 3.51 -18.21 -5.45
N ASN A 40 4.75 -18.06 -4.98
CA ASN A 40 5.73 -17.16 -5.57
C ASN A 40 6.50 -17.96 -6.64
N PRO A 41 6.19 -17.77 -7.93
CA PRO A 41 6.74 -18.62 -8.98
C PRO A 41 8.27 -18.51 -9.07
N SER A 42 8.85 -17.39 -8.67
CA SER A 42 10.30 -17.22 -8.67
C SER A 42 11.03 -18.16 -7.70
N GLN A 43 10.35 -18.63 -6.66
CA GLN A 43 10.87 -19.58 -5.68
C GLN A 43 10.70 -21.06 -6.12
N GLY A 44 9.91 -21.29 -7.18
CA GLY A 44 9.66 -22.63 -7.71
C GLY A 44 9.07 -23.57 -6.65
N ARG A 45 9.62 -24.77 -6.54
CA ARG A 45 9.12 -25.81 -5.61
C ARG A 45 9.31 -25.48 -4.12
N ALA A 46 10.14 -24.50 -3.79
CA ALA A 46 10.37 -24.04 -2.41
C ALA A 46 9.32 -23.01 -1.95
N SER A 47 8.43 -22.57 -2.85
CA SER A 47 7.42 -21.57 -2.52
C SER A 47 6.43 -22.09 -1.48
N GLN A 48 6.13 -21.25 -0.49
CA GLN A 48 4.94 -21.43 0.35
C GLN A 48 3.64 -21.17 -0.45
N GLN A 49 2.50 -21.56 0.11
CA GLN A 49 1.19 -21.43 -0.53
C GLN A 49 0.26 -20.40 0.12
N SER A 50 0.72 -19.75 1.17
CA SER A 50 0.00 -18.68 1.86
C SER A 50 0.97 -17.55 2.16
N PHE A 51 0.53 -16.31 1.94
CA PHE A 51 1.37 -15.12 2.06
C PHE A 51 0.65 -14.00 2.80
N LYS A 52 1.43 -13.21 3.54
CA LYS A 52 1.03 -11.92 4.10
C LYS A 52 1.85 -10.82 3.42
N PRO A 53 1.35 -10.24 2.33
CA PRO A 53 2.13 -9.27 1.55
C PRO A 53 2.34 -7.92 2.25
N GLY A 54 1.69 -7.71 3.38
CA GLY A 54 1.74 -6.49 4.20
C GLY A 54 0.37 -5.84 4.34
N ASP A 55 0.32 -4.73 5.06
CA ASP A 55 -0.91 -4.03 5.38
C ASP A 55 -0.84 -2.57 4.95
N LEU A 56 -2.01 -1.95 4.79
CA LEU A 56 -2.15 -0.52 4.55
C LEU A 56 -2.99 0.07 5.68
N ILE A 57 -2.47 1.10 6.34
CA ILE A 57 -3.15 1.78 7.45
C ILE A 57 -3.27 3.25 7.10
N ASN A 58 -4.47 3.78 7.18
CA ASN A 58 -4.74 5.21 7.06
C ASN A 58 -5.38 5.71 8.35
N SER A 59 -4.79 6.71 8.98
CA SER A 59 -5.32 7.34 10.20
C SER A 59 -5.52 8.83 9.97
N GLU A 60 -6.61 9.37 10.51
CA GLU A 60 -6.99 10.77 10.37
C GLU A 60 -7.48 11.32 11.71
N THR A 61 -7.05 12.52 12.04
CA THR A 61 -7.61 13.30 13.17
C THR A 61 -7.88 14.71 12.71
N GLN A 62 -9.10 15.18 12.90
CA GLN A 62 -9.56 16.50 12.49
C GLN A 62 -10.20 17.25 13.65
N PHE A 63 -9.89 18.54 13.75
CA PHE A 63 -10.59 19.50 14.60
C PHE A 63 -11.15 20.62 13.75
N GLN A 64 -12.39 21.02 14.04
CA GLN A 64 -13.09 22.07 13.31
C GLN A 64 -13.79 23.02 14.28
N ALA A 65 -13.74 24.31 13.96
CA ALA A 65 -14.45 25.36 14.67
C ALA A 65 -15.17 26.25 13.65
N ASP A 66 -16.48 26.25 13.71
CA ASP A 66 -17.36 27.03 12.84
C ASP A 66 -18.10 28.07 13.66
N PHE A 67 -18.22 29.26 13.09
CA PHE A 67 -18.95 30.38 13.67
C PHE A 67 -19.87 30.99 12.65
N ASN A 68 -21.04 31.43 13.10
CA ASN A 68 -21.90 32.25 12.29
C ASN A 68 -22.57 33.33 13.15
N TYR A 69 -22.74 34.49 12.52
CA TYR A 69 -23.34 35.67 13.14
C TYR A 69 -24.24 36.36 12.14
N GLU A 70 -25.50 36.56 12.55
CA GLU A 70 -26.49 37.30 11.77
C GLU A 70 -26.58 38.72 12.30
N PHE A 71 -26.51 39.70 11.40
CA PHE A 71 -26.65 41.11 11.75
C PHE A 71 -27.60 41.84 10.79
N GLU A 72 -28.40 42.73 11.35
CA GLU A 72 -29.29 43.55 10.59
C GLU A 72 -28.54 44.62 9.78
N THR A 73 -28.98 44.83 8.55
CA THR A 73 -28.39 45.83 7.68
C THR A 73 -29.37 47.01 7.48
N ALA A 74 -28.83 48.18 7.07
CA ALA A 74 -29.62 49.33 6.73
C ALA A 74 -30.58 49.10 5.54
N PHE A 75 -30.44 47.99 4.81
CA PHE A 75 -31.28 47.62 3.67
C PHE A 75 -32.48 46.78 4.07
N GLY A 76 -32.70 46.53 5.37
CA GLY A 76 -33.86 45.81 5.89
C GLY A 76 -33.81 44.27 5.69
N THR A 77 -32.70 43.74 5.23
CA THR A 77 -32.46 42.30 5.15
C THR A 77 -31.27 41.92 6.02
N PRO A 78 -31.36 40.87 6.86
CA PRO A 78 -30.23 40.42 7.65
C PRO A 78 -29.17 39.82 6.75
N VAL A 79 -27.90 39.95 7.15
CA VAL A 79 -26.73 39.32 6.52
C VAL A 79 -26.14 38.32 7.49
N LEU A 80 -25.93 37.11 7.01
CA LEU A 80 -25.23 36.05 7.75
C LEU A 80 -23.76 36.07 7.39
N LEU A 81 -22.91 36.29 8.39
CA LEU A 81 -21.46 36.09 8.29
C LEU A 81 -21.13 34.72 8.85
N ALA A 82 -20.51 33.86 8.03
CA ALA A 82 -20.01 32.56 8.45
C ALA A 82 -18.48 32.50 8.28
N PHE A 83 -17.77 32.04 9.29
CA PHE A 83 -16.31 31.86 9.26
C PHE A 83 -15.91 30.69 10.14
N GLY A 84 -14.75 30.15 9.86
CA GLY A 84 -14.26 29.02 10.62
C GLY A 84 -12.85 28.64 10.33
N THR A 85 -12.40 27.60 11.02
CA THR A 85 -11.08 27.02 10.87
C THR A 85 -11.14 25.51 11.05
N SER A 86 -10.27 24.82 10.33
CA SER A 86 -10.08 23.40 10.53
C SER A 86 -8.59 23.05 10.56
N TYR A 87 -8.26 22.06 11.37
CA TYR A 87 -6.94 21.44 11.44
C TYR A 87 -7.12 19.93 11.22
N MET A 88 -6.28 19.34 10.39
CA MET A 88 -6.31 17.92 10.09
C MET A 88 -4.89 17.35 10.08
N ASP A 89 -4.71 16.27 10.79
CA ASP A 89 -3.55 15.38 10.73
C ASP A 89 -3.95 14.07 10.06
N GLU A 90 -3.17 13.67 9.06
CA GLU A 90 -3.34 12.43 8.34
C GLU A 90 -2.05 11.63 8.36
N SER A 91 -2.15 10.34 8.49
CA SER A 91 -1.02 9.44 8.27
C SER A 91 -1.43 8.26 7.40
N TYR A 92 -0.53 7.88 6.51
CA TYR A 92 -0.67 6.70 5.68
C TYR A 92 0.56 5.83 5.86
N GLU A 93 0.36 4.59 6.30
CA GLU A 93 1.43 3.64 6.58
C GLU A 93 1.30 2.42 5.67
N VAL A 94 2.41 2.09 5.02
CA VAL A 94 2.60 0.82 4.32
C VAL A 94 3.40 -0.09 5.22
N VAL A 95 2.74 -1.12 5.76
CA VAL A 95 3.38 -2.10 6.65
C VAL A 95 4.05 -3.19 5.83
N GLN A 96 5.30 -3.48 6.17
CA GLN A 96 6.09 -4.50 5.50
C GLN A 96 5.39 -5.86 5.51
N GLY A 97 5.44 -6.55 4.37
CA GLY A 97 5.02 -7.93 4.23
C GLY A 97 6.06 -8.93 4.76
N GLU A 98 5.68 -10.20 4.77
CA GLU A 98 6.61 -11.27 5.09
C GLU A 98 7.67 -11.47 3.99
N LEU A 99 8.87 -11.92 4.36
CA LEU A 99 10.03 -12.01 3.50
C LEU A 99 9.74 -12.75 2.17
N ASN A 100 9.08 -13.89 2.24
CA ASN A 100 8.81 -14.72 1.06
C ASN A 100 7.79 -14.10 0.08
N SER A 101 7.06 -13.06 0.51
CA SER A 101 6.10 -12.37 -0.35
C SER A 101 6.77 -11.45 -1.36
N TYR A 102 7.97 -10.93 -1.06
CA TYR A 102 8.69 -9.97 -1.91
C TYR A 102 10.11 -10.39 -2.30
N THR A 103 10.64 -11.46 -1.71
CA THR A 103 12.01 -11.92 -2.04
C THR A 103 12.00 -12.69 -3.36
N ALA A 104 12.96 -12.34 -4.24
CA ALA A 104 13.21 -13.06 -5.47
C ALA A 104 13.76 -14.45 -5.18
N GLY A 105 13.19 -15.45 -5.82
CA GLY A 105 13.75 -16.81 -5.85
C GLY A 105 14.67 -17.05 -7.06
N PRO A 106 15.23 -18.25 -7.17
CA PRO A 106 16.19 -18.59 -8.24
C PRO A 106 15.64 -18.32 -9.65
N HIS A 107 14.36 -18.61 -9.88
CA HIS A 107 13.72 -18.46 -11.20
C HIS A 107 13.39 -17.00 -11.59
N ALA A 108 13.78 -16.03 -10.76
CA ALA A 108 13.74 -14.60 -11.12
C ALA A 108 14.91 -14.19 -12.02
N THR A 109 15.81 -15.10 -12.33
CA THR A 109 16.95 -14.90 -13.23
C THR A 109 17.00 -15.98 -14.30
N GLN A 110 17.65 -15.69 -15.43
CA GLN A 110 17.90 -16.69 -16.47
C GLN A 110 18.92 -17.70 -16.00
N ASP A 111 18.72 -18.97 -16.37
CA ASP A 111 19.59 -20.08 -16.03
C ASP A 111 20.07 -20.09 -14.57
N PRO A 112 19.16 -20.14 -13.61
CA PRO A 112 19.48 -19.96 -12.19
C PRO A 112 20.38 -21.07 -11.62
N PHE A 113 20.54 -22.16 -12.35
CA PHE A 113 21.31 -23.32 -11.92
C PHE A 113 22.62 -23.50 -12.71
N GLY A 114 22.93 -22.57 -13.62
CA GLY A 114 24.16 -22.63 -14.44
C GLY A 114 24.21 -23.85 -15.33
N LEU A 115 23.09 -24.21 -15.94
CA LEU A 115 22.99 -25.38 -16.80
C LEU A 115 23.66 -25.16 -18.17
N CYS A 116 23.77 -23.91 -18.60
CA CYS A 116 24.42 -23.52 -19.85
C CYS A 116 25.70 -22.73 -19.61
N ASN A 117 26.62 -22.78 -20.54
CA ASN A 117 27.82 -21.94 -20.50
C ASN A 117 27.47 -20.45 -20.70
N ALA A 118 28.44 -19.58 -20.40
CA ALA A 118 28.25 -18.13 -20.49
C ALA A 118 27.82 -17.64 -21.89
N ASP A 119 28.32 -18.33 -22.93
CA ASP A 119 28.04 -18.01 -24.34
C ASP A 119 26.67 -18.58 -24.82
N LYS A 120 25.96 -19.30 -23.96
CA LYS A 120 24.67 -19.94 -24.26
C LYS A 120 24.72 -20.86 -25.48
N THR A 121 25.82 -21.55 -25.68
CA THR A 121 26.04 -22.42 -26.87
C THR A 121 26.07 -23.90 -26.53
N ALA A 122 26.41 -24.25 -25.27
CA ALA A 122 26.59 -25.64 -24.85
C ALA A 122 26.22 -25.82 -23.38
N PRO A 123 25.76 -27.04 -22.98
CA PRO A 123 25.53 -27.34 -21.57
C PRO A 123 26.82 -27.40 -20.76
N THR A 124 26.74 -26.99 -19.51
CA THR A 124 27.77 -27.26 -18.49
C THR A 124 27.75 -28.72 -18.05
N ALA A 125 28.62 -29.11 -17.12
CA ALA A 125 28.56 -30.46 -16.52
C ALA A 125 27.19 -30.70 -15.83
N ALA A 126 26.61 -29.67 -15.18
CA ALA A 126 25.26 -29.73 -14.58
C ALA A 126 24.19 -29.89 -15.67
N GLY A 127 24.29 -29.11 -16.75
CA GLY A 127 23.38 -29.22 -17.90
C GLY A 127 23.45 -30.59 -18.57
N THR A 128 24.65 -31.13 -18.78
CA THR A 128 24.82 -32.48 -19.33
C THR A 128 24.17 -33.55 -18.43
N SER A 129 24.26 -33.37 -17.10
CA SER A 129 23.66 -34.30 -16.13
C SER A 129 22.13 -34.30 -16.21
N VAL A 130 21.50 -33.12 -16.34
CA VAL A 130 20.04 -33.05 -16.46
C VAL A 130 19.52 -33.55 -17.82
N ILE A 131 20.30 -33.36 -18.91
CA ILE A 131 19.98 -33.97 -20.22
C ILE A 131 20.07 -35.51 -20.13
N ALA A 132 21.08 -36.05 -19.48
CA ALA A 132 21.16 -37.49 -19.24
C ALA A 132 20.02 -38.02 -18.38
N GLY A 133 19.43 -37.18 -17.54
CA GLY A 133 18.24 -37.46 -16.77
C GLY A 133 16.90 -37.30 -17.54
N GLY A 134 16.95 -37.01 -18.86
CA GLY A 134 15.76 -36.89 -19.70
C GLY A 134 15.27 -35.46 -19.96
N SER A 135 16.04 -34.43 -19.60
CA SER A 135 15.74 -33.02 -19.93
C SER A 135 15.90 -32.76 -21.43
N THR A 136 15.06 -31.92 -21.97
CA THR A 136 15.10 -31.39 -23.34
C THR A 136 15.92 -30.10 -23.46
N LEU A 137 16.77 -29.78 -22.49
CA LEU A 137 17.60 -28.58 -22.44
C LEU A 137 18.37 -28.36 -23.74
N ASP A 138 18.18 -27.21 -24.35
CA ASP A 138 18.92 -26.76 -25.55
C ASP A 138 19.47 -25.35 -25.30
N CYS A 139 20.74 -25.29 -24.88
CA CYS A 139 21.41 -24.05 -24.55
C CYS A 139 21.54 -23.08 -25.75
N ALA A 140 21.53 -23.59 -26.99
CA ALA A 140 21.62 -22.74 -28.18
C ALA A 140 20.25 -22.13 -28.57
N ASN A 141 19.18 -22.63 -28.02
CA ASN A 141 17.84 -22.12 -28.27
C ASN A 141 17.48 -21.01 -27.27
N SER A 142 17.45 -19.76 -27.70
CA SER A 142 17.08 -18.62 -26.87
C SER A 142 15.65 -18.66 -26.30
N SER A 143 14.80 -19.52 -26.85
CA SER A 143 13.42 -19.75 -26.38
C SER A 143 13.33 -20.93 -25.40
N ASP A 144 14.45 -21.58 -25.07
CA ASP A 144 14.45 -22.66 -24.09
C ASP A 144 13.92 -22.19 -22.73
N PRO A 145 13.12 -22.99 -22.01
CA PRO A 145 12.59 -22.65 -20.69
C PRO A 145 13.67 -22.25 -19.67
N VAL A 146 14.92 -22.66 -19.82
CA VAL A 146 16.05 -22.30 -18.94
C VAL A 146 16.30 -20.79 -18.93
N TYR A 147 15.96 -20.08 -19.99
CA TYR A 147 16.14 -18.63 -20.12
C TYR A 147 14.89 -17.83 -19.75
N GLN A 148 13.78 -18.48 -19.41
CA GLN A 148 12.59 -17.80 -18.97
C GLN A 148 12.75 -17.27 -17.54
N VAL A 149 12.30 -16.03 -17.34
CA VAL A 149 12.28 -15.37 -16.04
C VAL A 149 10.83 -15.23 -15.60
N VAL A 150 10.56 -15.58 -14.35
CA VAL A 150 9.22 -15.46 -13.78
C VAL A 150 9.15 -14.35 -12.74
N GLY A 151 7.96 -13.78 -12.59
CA GLY A 151 7.72 -12.67 -11.65
C GLY A 151 7.93 -13.07 -10.20
N VAL A 152 8.41 -12.13 -9.41
CA VAL A 152 8.53 -12.23 -7.96
C VAL A 152 7.18 -11.93 -7.32
N GLY A 153 6.88 -12.60 -6.22
CA GLY A 153 5.68 -12.37 -5.42
C GLY A 153 4.57 -13.37 -5.70
N SER A 154 3.60 -13.39 -4.82
CA SER A 154 2.46 -14.30 -4.88
C SER A 154 1.63 -14.05 -6.13
N ASN A 155 1.62 -15.01 -7.03
CA ASN A 155 0.97 -14.89 -8.34
C ASN A 155 1.37 -13.62 -9.13
N GLY A 156 2.64 -13.21 -9.01
CA GLY A 156 3.17 -11.98 -9.63
C GLY A 156 2.81 -10.69 -8.88
N PHE A 157 2.16 -10.76 -7.71
CA PHE A 157 1.95 -9.63 -6.82
C PHE A 157 3.03 -9.64 -5.72
N PRO A 158 4.06 -8.78 -5.81
CA PRO A 158 5.07 -8.70 -4.77
C PRO A 158 4.48 -8.05 -3.51
N GLY A 159 4.83 -8.61 -2.35
CA GLY A 159 4.53 -7.97 -1.07
C GLY A 159 5.32 -6.67 -0.88
N PHE A 160 4.90 -5.87 0.09
CA PHE A 160 5.59 -4.63 0.43
C PHE A 160 6.96 -4.94 1.04
N SER A 161 8.02 -4.60 0.33
CA SER A 161 9.39 -4.76 0.84
C SER A 161 9.77 -3.59 1.77
N PRO A 162 10.80 -3.74 2.62
CA PRO A 162 11.22 -2.69 3.56
C PRO A 162 11.47 -1.32 2.93
N GLN A 163 11.97 -1.30 1.69
CA GLN A 163 12.26 -0.05 0.97
C GLN A 163 11.02 0.73 0.55
N PHE A 164 9.85 0.10 0.57
CA PHE A 164 8.55 0.71 0.23
C PHE A 164 7.59 0.71 1.42
N SER A 165 8.05 0.29 2.60
CA SER A 165 7.27 0.22 3.82
C SER A 165 7.65 1.41 4.69
N GLU A 166 6.81 2.44 4.63
CA GLU A 166 7.07 3.74 5.23
C GLU A 166 5.77 4.35 5.73
N LYS A 167 5.87 5.22 6.74
CA LYS A 167 4.77 6.03 7.24
C LYS A 167 4.91 7.46 6.73
N TYR A 168 3.89 7.93 6.04
CA TYR A 168 3.78 9.30 5.55
C TYR A 168 2.82 10.07 6.44
N GLU A 169 3.20 11.26 6.83
CA GLU A 169 2.37 12.12 7.68
C GLU A 169 2.19 13.48 7.02
N ARG A 170 0.99 14.03 7.13
CA ARG A 170 0.65 15.35 6.61
C ARG A 170 -0.29 16.05 7.58
N SER A 171 0.03 17.30 7.91
CA SER A 171 -0.86 18.20 8.62
C SER A 171 -1.37 19.28 7.67
N SER A 172 -2.62 19.67 7.81
CA SER A 172 -3.21 20.76 7.06
C SER A 172 -4.02 21.68 7.97
N PHE A 173 -4.00 22.97 7.65
CA PHE A 173 -4.78 24.00 8.33
C PHE A 173 -5.52 24.83 7.30
N ALA A 174 -6.80 25.08 7.55
CA ALA A 174 -7.63 25.89 6.70
C ALA A 174 -8.40 26.94 7.50
N VAL A 175 -8.62 28.09 6.88
CA VAL A 175 -9.48 29.18 7.38
C VAL A 175 -10.43 29.55 6.24
N PHE A 176 -11.68 29.85 6.56
CA PHE A 176 -12.68 30.29 5.59
C PHE A 176 -13.59 31.36 6.20
N ALA A 177 -14.12 32.20 5.32
CA ALA A 177 -15.11 33.22 5.64
C ALA A 177 -16.03 33.48 4.44
#